data_6b1e3269f193b9ab1687f80112905d85
#
_entry.id   6b1e3269f193b9ab1687f80112905d85
#
_cell.length_a   1.000
_cell.length_b   1.000
_cell.length_c   1.000
_cell.angle_alpha   90.00
_cell.angle_beta   90.00
_cell.angle_gamma   90.00
#
_symmetry.space_group_name_H-M   'P 1'
#
loop_
_entity.id
_entity.type
_entity.pdbx_description
1 polymer ?
#
loop_
_entity_poly.entity_id
_entity_poly.type
_entity_poly.pdbx_seq_one_letter_code
_entity_poly.pdbx_strand_id
1 'polypeptide(L)'
;MVATLTSLAENFRALHKSGCFVLPNPWDIGTAVYLERAGFKALATTSAGFAFSRSKPDGGVPCDEMLAHIREIVKATSLPVNADFQAGYADEPEDVAANVRLCLETGVAGLSIEDSTGRTDCPLYEKRLAAERMRAARGAIDASKTGVVLTGRCEAWLVGDPDPLHTALDRLTAYAEAGADCLYAPGASDLNEIARIVQTVMPKPVNVLVSGFNHHLTFAGLANLGVRRISVGSGLALAAWGGFLRAAQEIQTNGTFDLLANNASSADLNELFRQT
;
A
#
# COMPACT_ATOMS: atom_id res chain seq x y z
N MET A 1 -24.90 -11.16 4.67
CA MET A 1 -25.18 -9.85 4.03
C MET A 1 -23.90 -9.40 3.32
N VAL A 2 -23.93 -9.21 2.02
CA VAL A 2 -22.79 -8.63 1.28
C VAL A 2 -22.66 -7.17 1.72
N ALA A 3 -21.50 -6.78 2.25
CA ALA A 3 -21.24 -5.40 2.64
C ALA A 3 -21.31 -4.51 1.40
N THR A 4 -21.96 -3.35 1.49
CA THR A 4 -21.95 -2.37 0.41
C THR A 4 -20.60 -1.66 0.38
N LEU A 5 -20.20 -1.12 -0.78
CA LEU A 5 -18.95 -0.34 -0.92
C LEU A 5 -18.87 0.80 0.11
N THR A 6 -19.97 1.52 0.31
CA THR A 6 -20.04 2.60 1.32
C THR A 6 -19.75 2.07 2.72
N SER A 7 -20.28 0.89 3.11
CA SER A 7 -20.02 0.31 4.42
C SER A 7 -18.55 -0.14 4.58
N LEU A 8 -17.89 -0.62 3.53
CA LEU A 8 -16.46 -0.99 3.57
C LEU A 8 -15.57 0.26 3.71
N ALA A 9 -15.87 1.33 2.98
CA ALA A 9 -15.16 2.60 3.11
C ALA A 9 -15.35 3.24 4.50
N GLU A 10 -16.57 3.18 5.06
CA GLU A 10 -16.86 3.64 6.43
C GLU A 10 -16.09 2.83 7.48
N ASN A 11 -16.08 1.50 7.36
CA ASN A 11 -15.30 0.62 8.22
C ASN A 11 -13.81 0.92 8.13
N PHE A 12 -13.28 1.11 6.92
CA PHE A 12 -11.88 1.46 6.73
C PHE A 12 -11.54 2.82 7.34
N ARG A 13 -12.40 3.82 7.15
CA ARG A 13 -12.27 5.14 7.78
C ARG A 13 -12.31 5.07 9.31
N ALA A 14 -13.16 4.20 9.86
CA ALA A 14 -13.26 4.01 11.30
C ALA A 14 -11.96 3.46 11.93
N LEU A 15 -11.23 2.57 11.21
CA LEU A 15 -9.92 2.07 11.66
C LEU A 15 -8.87 3.19 11.85
N HIS A 16 -9.01 4.31 11.12
CA HIS A 16 -8.08 5.43 11.22
C HIS A 16 -8.41 6.42 12.36
N LYS A 17 -9.57 6.30 13.02
CA LYS A 17 -10.00 7.26 14.06
C LYS A 17 -9.29 7.06 15.39
N SER A 18 -8.96 5.82 15.74
CA SER A 18 -8.35 5.49 17.04
C SER A 18 -7.54 4.21 16.98
N GLY A 19 -6.56 4.08 17.89
CA GLY A 19 -5.67 2.92 17.93
C GLY A 19 -4.67 2.90 16.77
N CYS A 20 -4.07 1.74 16.57
CA CYS A 20 -3.17 1.45 15.44
C CYS A 20 -3.56 0.08 14.86
N PHE A 21 -3.43 -0.10 13.55
CA PHE A 21 -3.69 -1.38 12.90
C PHE A 21 -2.65 -1.70 11.82
N VAL A 22 -2.46 -3.00 11.57
CA VAL A 22 -1.62 -3.47 10.47
C VAL A 22 -2.48 -3.63 9.22
N LEU A 23 -1.97 -3.14 8.10
CA LEU A 23 -2.55 -3.22 6.77
C LEU A 23 -1.62 -4.07 5.89
N PRO A 24 -1.71 -5.41 5.95
CA PRO A 24 -0.85 -6.28 5.16
C PRO A 24 -1.20 -6.23 3.69
N ASN A 25 -0.22 -6.59 2.85
CA ASN A 25 -0.30 -6.41 1.42
C ASN A 25 -0.25 -7.78 0.70
N PRO A 26 -1.41 -8.35 0.32
CA PRO A 26 -1.48 -9.50 -0.58
C PRO A 26 -1.07 -9.10 -2.01
N TRP A 27 -0.52 -10.05 -2.76
CA TRP A 27 -0.17 -9.89 -4.17
C TRP A 27 -0.96 -10.82 -5.10
N ASP A 28 -1.82 -11.69 -4.52
CA ASP A 28 -2.72 -12.59 -5.24
C ASP A 28 -3.95 -12.94 -4.38
N ILE A 29 -4.91 -13.64 -4.99
CA ILE A 29 -6.15 -14.09 -4.35
C ILE A 29 -5.87 -14.96 -3.13
N GLY A 30 -4.93 -15.93 -3.25
CA GLY A 30 -4.64 -16.88 -2.17
C GLY A 30 -4.11 -16.16 -0.92
N THR A 31 -3.18 -15.22 -1.10
CA THR A 31 -2.64 -14.45 0.01
C THR A 31 -3.67 -13.48 0.62
N ALA A 32 -4.60 -12.94 -0.18
CA ALA A 32 -5.69 -12.11 0.33
C ALA A 32 -6.64 -12.92 1.24
N VAL A 33 -7.06 -14.10 0.79
CA VAL A 33 -7.91 -15.02 1.57
C VAL A 33 -7.21 -15.46 2.86
N TYR A 34 -5.92 -15.78 2.79
CA TYR A 34 -5.15 -16.14 3.99
C TYR A 34 -5.12 -15.00 5.01
N LEU A 35 -4.83 -13.78 4.58
CA LEU A 35 -4.73 -12.63 5.49
C LEU A 35 -6.08 -12.28 6.14
N GLU A 36 -7.19 -12.42 5.43
CA GLU A 36 -8.52 -12.28 6.01
C GLU A 36 -8.75 -13.30 7.13
N ARG A 37 -8.45 -14.58 6.89
CA ARG A 37 -8.60 -15.65 7.89
C ARG A 37 -7.64 -15.52 9.07
N ALA A 38 -6.46 -14.97 8.84
CA ALA A 38 -5.52 -14.62 9.91
C ALA A 38 -6.04 -13.51 10.84
N GLY A 39 -7.21 -12.91 10.53
CA GLY A 39 -7.91 -11.96 11.39
C GLY A 39 -7.50 -10.51 11.21
N PHE A 40 -6.78 -10.17 10.13
CA PHE A 40 -6.51 -8.77 9.79
C PHE A 40 -7.84 -8.03 9.53
N LYS A 41 -7.84 -6.71 9.69
CA LYS A 41 -9.07 -5.90 9.63
C LYS A 41 -9.25 -5.15 8.30
N ALA A 42 -8.19 -5.05 7.53
CA ALA A 42 -8.15 -4.43 6.20
C ALA A 42 -6.90 -4.93 5.47
N LEU A 43 -6.88 -4.82 4.14
CA LEU A 43 -5.76 -5.18 3.28
C LEU A 43 -5.36 -4.00 2.40
N ALA A 44 -4.13 -4.00 1.90
CA ALA A 44 -3.75 -3.14 0.78
C ALA A 44 -3.13 -3.97 -0.34
N THR A 45 -3.35 -3.64 -1.60
CA THR A 45 -2.58 -4.23 -2.69
C THR A 45 -1.11 -3.82 -2.61
N THR A 46 -0.25 -4.45 -3.38
CA THR A 46 1.15 -4.07 -3.56
C THR A 46 1.49 -4.09 -5.04
N SER A 47 1.74 -2.91 -5.61
CA SER A 47 2.12 -2.76 -7.02
C SER A 47 3.37 -3.56 -7.36
N ALA A 48 4.42 -3.46 -6.52
CA ALA A 48 5.67 -4.19 -6.68
C ALA A 48 5.48 -5.71 -6.56
N GLY A 49 4.76 -6.19 -5.52
CA GLY A 49 4.51 -7.62 -5.34
C GLY A 49 3.76 -8.25 -6.51
N PHE A 50 2.77 -7.54 -7.05
CA PHE A 50 2.05 -7.97 -8.24
C PHE A 50 2.94 -7.92 -9.48
N ALA A 51 3.72 -6.84 -9.70
CA ALA A 51 4.64 -6.73 -10.82
C ALA A 51 5.64 -7.90 -10.88
N PHE A 52 6.23 -8.28 -9.75
CA PHE A 52 7.14 -9.41 -9.67
C PHE A 52 6.47 -10.75 -10.06
N SER A 53 5.19 -10.95 -9.68
CA SER A 53 4.43 -12.14 -10.08
C SER A 53 4.15 -12.19 -11.59
N ARG A 54 4.23 -11.05 -12.28
CA ARG A 54 4.06 -10.89 -13.72
C ARG A 54 5.38 -10.82 -14.49
N SER A 55 6.52 -11.08 -13.82
CA SER A 55 7.86 -10.95 -14.42
C SER A 55 8.15 -9.52 -14.91
N LYS A 56 7.60 -8.51 -14.22
CA LYS A 56 7.79 -7.09 -14.52
C LYS A 56 8.51 -6.40 -13.35
N PRO A 57 9.33 -5.36 -13.61
CA PRO A 57 9.84 -4.52 -12.54
C PRO A 57 8.71 -3.74 -11.87
N ASP A 58 8.97 -3.22 -10.67
CA ASP A 58 8.06 -2.28 -10.00
C ASP A 58 7.84 -1.06 -10.92
N GLY A 59 6.60 -0.59 -11.00
CA GLY A 59 6.18 0.44 -11.96
C GLY A 59 5.94 -0.06 -13.40
N GLY A 60 6.26 -1.33 -13.71
CA GLY A 60 6.15 -1.88 -15.07
C GLY A 60 4.78 -2.44 -15.46
N VAL A 61 3.79 -2.40 -14.56
CA VAL A 61 2.43 -2.89 -14.83
C VAL A 61 1.55 -1.74 -15.33
N PRO A 62 0.88 -1.87 -16.50
CA PRO A 62 -0.01 -0.82 -16.99
C PRO A 62 -1.30 -0.71 -16.15
N CYS A 63 -1.98 0.45 -16.27
CA CYS A 63 -3.13 0.81 -15.45
C CYS A 63 -4.27 -0.22 -15.53
N ASP A 64 -4.63 -0.66 -16.71
CA ASP A 64 -5.73 -1.61 -16.95
C ASP A 64 -5.46 -2.99 -16.30
N GLU A 65 -4.23 -3.49 -16.40
CA GLU A 65 -3.80 -4.74 -15.75
C GLU A 65 -3.82 -4.59 -14.22
N MET A 66 -3.37 -3.44 -13.69
CA MET A 66 -3.42 -3.15 -12.27
C MET A 66 -4.87 -3.04 -11.76
N LEU A 67 -5.76 -2.38 -12.50
CA LEU A 67 -7.18 -2.29 -12.16
C LEU A 67 -7.86 -3.66 -12.14
N ALA A 68 -7.49 -4.54 -13.08
CA ALA A 68 -7.97 -5.93 -13.09
C ALA A 68 -7.52 -6.68 -11.84
N HIS A 69 -6.23 -6.57 -11.48
CA HIS A 69 -5.69 -7.18 -10.26
C HIS A 69 -6.36 -6.63 -8.99
N ILE A 70 -6.50 -5.32 -8.85
CA ILE A 70 -7.18 -4.70 -7.71
C ILE A 70 -8.60 -5.28 -7.58
N ARG A 71 -9.34 -5.41 -8.70
CA ARG A 71 -10.69 -5.98 -8.70
C ARG A 71 -10.73 -7.44 -8.28
N GLU A 72 -9.72 -8.23 -8.63
CA GLU A 72 -9.59 -9.63 -8.18
C GLU A 72 -9.38 -9.69 -6.67
N ILE A 73 -8.47 -8.90 -6.13
CA ILE A 73 -8.22 -8.84 -4.67
C ILE A 73 -9.48 -8.39 -3.92
N VAL A 74 -10.15 -7.32 -4.38
CA VAL A 74 -11.39 -6.83 -3.75
C VAL A 74 -12.48 -7.91 -3.72
N LYS A 75 -12.61 -8.71 -4.78
CA LYS A 75 -13.59 -9.79 -4.84
C LYS A 75 -13.24 -11.00 -3.98
N ALA A 76 -11.98 -11.18 -3.65
CA ALA A 76 -11.49 -12.34 -2.92
C ALA A 76 -11.68 -12.24 -1.40
N THR A 77 -12.07 -11.07 -0.87
CA THR A 77 -12.16 -10.82 0.57
C THR A 77 -13.40 -10.00 0.91
N SER A 78 -13.89 -10.14 2.13
CA SER A 78 -14.92 -9.27 2.70
C SER A 78 -14.34 -8.02 3.40
N LEU A 79 -13.01 -7.93 3.50
CA LEU A 79 -12.32 -6.84 4.18
C LEU A 79 -12.23 -5.59 3.31
N PRO A 80 -12.13 -4.39 3.92
CA PRO A 80 -11.75 -3.19 3.19
C PRO A 80 -10.38 -3.34 2.53
N VAL A 81 -10.28 -3.01 1.25
CA VAL A 81 -9.03 -3.03 0.48
C VAL A 81 -8.62 -1.60 0.12
N ASN A 82 -7.35 -1.25 0.39
CA ASN A 82 -6.70 -0.04 -0.10
C ASN A 82 -5.88 -0.36 -1.35
N ALA A 83 -6.14 0.32 -2.46
CA ALA A 83 -5.30 0.18 -3.64
C ALA A 83 -3.97 0.92 -3.48
N ASP A 84 -2.86 0.24 -3.71
CA ASP A 84 -1.57 0.83 -4.03
C ASP A 84 -1.62 1.24 -5.51
N PHE A 85 -2.01 2.51 -5.76
CA PHE A 85 -2.35 2.98 -7.09
C PHE A 85 -1.24 3.84 -7.72
N GLN A 86 -0.01 3.67 -7.22
CA GLN A 86 1.20 4.38 -7.68
C GLN A 86 0.95 5.89 -7.83
N ALA A 87 1.48 6.51 -8.87
CA ALA A 87 1.24 7.93 -9.16
C ALA A 87 -0.13 8.20 -9.85
N GLY A 88 -1.09 7.28 -9.79
CA GLY A 88 -2.39 7.44 -10.46
C GLY A 88 -2.33 7.21 -11.98
N TYR A 89 -1.22 6.66 -12.49
CA TYR A 89 -1.02 6.29 -13.91
C TYR A 89 -1.19 7.45 -14.90
N ALA A 90 -0.95 8.68 -14.47
CA ALA A 90 -1.02 9.85 -15.32
C ALA A 90 -0.20 11.00 -14.74
N ASP A 91 0.24 11.94 -15.56
CA ASP A 91 0.95 13.14 -15.12
C ASP A 91 -0.03 14.27 -14.78
N GLU A 92 -1.02 14.51 -15.62
CA GLU A 92 -1.96 15.62 -15.48
C GLU A 92 -3.07 15.33 -14.44
N PRO A 93 -3.48 16.33 -13.63
CA PRO A 93 -4.50 16.15 -12.59
C PRO A 93 -5.84 15.60 -13.09
N GLU A 94 -6.30 16.02 -14.26
CA GLU A 94 -7.54 15.57 -14.87
C GLU A 94 -7.51 14.09 -15.22
N ASP A 95 -6.37 13.61 -15.72
CA ASP A 95 -6.17 12.21 -16.09
C ASP A 95 -6.01 11.35 -14.82
N VAL A 96 -5.34 11.85 -13.77
CA VAL A 96 -5.34 11.21 -12.44
C VAL A 96 -6.78 11.06 -11.93
N ALA A 97 -7.60 12.09 -12.01
CA ALA A 97 -9.00 12.01 -11.60
C ALA A 97 -9.79 10.99 -12.43
N ALA A 98 -9.52 10.87 -13.73
CA ALA A 98 -10.13 9.85 -14.59
C ALA A 98 -9.74 8.44 -14.16
N ASN A 99 -8.46 8.19 -13.93
CA ASN A 99 -7.96 6.88 -13.47
C ASN A 99 -8.45 6.54 -12.06
N VAL A 100 -8.55 7.53 -11.17
CA VAL A 100 -9.16 7.34 -9.83
C VAL A 100 -10.61 6.89 -9.95
N ARG A 101 -11.42 7.46 -10.86
CA ARG A 101 -12.80 6.97 -11.10
C ARG A 101 -12.83 5.49 -11.48
N LEU A 102 -11.93 5.05 -12.37
CA LEU A 102 -11.80 3.63 -12.73
C LEU A 102 -11.36 2.75 -11.54
N CYS A 103 -10.48 3.27 -10.69
CA CYS A 103 -10.08 2.58 -9.47
C CYS A 103 -11.25 2.42 -8.48
N LEU A 104 -12.09 3.45 -8.32
CA LEU A 104 -13.30 3.37 -7.48
C LEU A 104 -14.28 2.30 -7.96
N GLU A 105 -14.40 2.07 -9.27
CA GLU A 105 -15.25 1.02 -9.87
C GLU A 105 -14.78 -0.40 -9.53
N THR A 106 -13.55 -0.57 -9.05
CA THR A 106 -13.06 -1.87 -8.59
C THR A 106 -13.66 -2.29 -7.25
N GLY A 107 -14.21 -1.34 -6.48
CA GLY A 107 -14.81 -1.59 -5.18
C GLY A 107 -13.86 -1.37 -3.99
N VAL A 108 -12.75 -0.68 -4.16
CA VAL A 108 -11.80 -0.36 -3.08
C VAL A 108 -12.42 0.52 -2.00
N ALA A 109 -11.95 0.34 -0.76
CA ALA A 109 -12.30 1.18 0.39
C ALA A 109 -11.32 2.34 0.62
N GLY A 110 -10.14 2.26 0.00
CA GLY A 110 -9.11 3.29 0.01
C GLY A 110 -8.21 3.19 -1.21
N LEU A 111 -7.45 4.25 -1.48
CA LEU A 111 -6.37 4.24 -2.46
C LEU A 111 -5.26 5.20 -2.02
N SER A 112 -4.04 4.95 -2.49
CA SER A 112 -2.90 5.85 -2.31
C SER A 112 -2.47 6.43 -3.65
N ILE A 113 -2.11 7.72 -3.65
CA ILE A 113 -1.47 8.41 -4.77
C ILE A 113 -0.11 8.91 -4.29
N GLU A 114 0.94 8.56 -5.00
CA GLU A 114 2.31 8.99 -4.72
C GLU A 114 2.77 10.10 -5.65
N ASP A 115 3.84 10.77 -5.24
CA ASP A 115 4.45 11.88 -5.96
C ASP A 115 5.70 11.50 -6.77
N SER A 116 6.02 10.21 -6.89
CA SER A 116 7.09 9.74 -7.78
C SER A 116 6.67 9.88 -9.25
N THR A 117 7.61 10.38 -10.08
CA THR A 117 7.42 10.45 -11.54
C THR A 117 7.89 9.19 -12.26
N GLY A 118 8.68 8.32 -11.57
CA GLY A 118 9.40 7.21 -12.19
C GLY A 118 10.58 7.63 -13.06
N ARG A 119 10.88 8.95 -13.19
CA ARG A 119 11.99 9.48 -13.97
C ARG A 119 13.20 9.77 -13.08
N THR A 120 14.39 9.47 -13.55
CA THR A 120 15.63 9.66 -12.78
C THR A 120 16.09 11.12 -12.73
N ASP A 121 15.79 11.91 -13.74
CA ASP A 121 16.16 13.32 -13.87
C ASP A 121 15.23 14.26 -13.09
N CYS A 122 14.01 13.84 -12.84
CA CYS A 122 13.01 14.56 -12.07
C CYS A 122 12.18 13.55 -11.24
N PRO A 123 12.75 12.98 -10.17
CA PRO A 123 12.17 11.81 -9.51
C PRO A 123 10.84 12.10 -8.78
N LEU A 124 10.61 13.33 -8.35
CA LEU A 124 9.35 13.78 -7.73
C LEU A 124 8.68 14.81 -8.63
N TYR A 125 7.34 14.76 -8.72
CA TYR A 125 6.57 15.87 -9.28
C TYR A 125 6.86 17.17 -8.53
N GLU A 126 6.81 18.31 -9.21
CA GLU A 126 6.84 19.62 -8.54
C GLU A 126 5.72 19.66 -7.48
N LYS A 127 6.00 20.20 -6.28
CA LYS A 127 5.11 20.14 -5.13
C LYS A 127 3.69 20.67 -5.43
N ARG A 128 3.59 21.78 -6.16
CA ARG A 128 2.29 22.35 -6.53
C ARG A 128 1.48 21.40 -7.42
N LEU A 129 2.13 20.82 -8.43
CA LEU A 129 1.51 19.83 -9.30
C LEU A 129 1.10 18.58 -8.53
N ALA A 130 1.96 18.06 -7.63
CA ALA A 130 1.62 16.92 -6.78
C ALA A 130 0.39 17.19 -5.91
N ALA A 131 0.27 18.40 -5.34
CA ALA A 131 -0.90 18.81 -4.57
C ALA A 131 -2.16 18.97 -5.46
N GLU A 132 -2.02 19.49 -6.69
CA GLU A 132 -3.13 19.60 -7.66
C GLU A 132 -3.65 18.20 -8.06
N ARG A 133 -2.74 17.24 -8.29
CA ARG A 133 -3.07 15.82 -8.54
C ARG A 133 -3.85 15.20 -7.36
N MET A 134 -3.43 15.50 -6.13
CA MET A 134 -4.13 15.07 -4.92
C MET A 134 -5.53 15.67 -4.81
N ARG A 135 -5.71 16.96 -5.11
CA ARG A 135 -7.04 17.62 -5.16
C ARG A 135 -7.93 16.99 -6.23
N ALA A 136 -7.39 16.69 -7.40
CA ALA A 136 -8.11 16.05 -8.49
C ALA A 136 -8.60 14.64 -8.08
N ALA A 137 -7.73 13.84 -7.45
CA ALA A 137 -8.10 12.54 -6.87
C ALA A 137 -9.21 12.69 -5.81
N ARG A 138 -9.09 13.68 -4.89
CA ARG A 138 -10.10 13.97 -3.87
C ARG A 138 -11.43 14.34 -4.52
N GLY A 139 -11.43 15.22 -5.51
CA GLY A 139 -12.63 15.63 -6.25
C GLY A 139 -13.36 14.46 -6.92
N ALA A 140 -12.61 13.51 -7.51
CA ALA A 140 -13.18 12.30 -8.10
C ALA A 140 -13.86 11.41 -7.05
N ILE A 141 -13.23 11.24 -5.87
CA ILE A 141 -13.79 10.47 -4.77
C ILE A 141 -15.04 11.14 -4.20
N ASP A 142 -15.04 12.46 -4.01
CA ASP A 142 -16.19 13.21 -3.47
C ASP A 142 -17.38 13.14 -4.43
N ALA A 143 -17.15 13.27 -5.73
CA ALA A 143 -18.17 13.14 -6.75
C ALA A 143 -18.82 11.75 -6.77
N SER A 144 -18.07 10.70 -6.43
CA SER A 144 -18.56 9.31 -6.36
C SER A 144 -19.46 9.05 -5.15
N LYS A 145 -19.37 9.87 -4.09
CA LYS A 145 -20.07 9.71 -2.80
C LYS A 145 -19.80 8.38 -2.09
N THR A 146 -18.70 7.69 -2.43
CA THR A 146 -18.34 6.39 -1.84
C THR A 146 -17.68 6.52 -0.48
N GLY A 147 -17.11 7.69 -0.14
CA GLY A 147 -16.37 7.90 1.10
C GLY A 147 -15.01 7.17 1.16
N VAL A 148 -14.47 6.74 0.03
CA VAL A 148 -13.16 6.06 -0.08
C VAL A 148 -12.05 6.91 0.54
N VAL A 149 -11.15 6.26 1.29
CA VAL A 149 -10.03 6.91 1.98
C VAL A 149 -8.93 7.23 0.97
N LEU A 150 -8.53 8.50 0.86
CA LEU A 150 -7.40 8.93 0.05
C LEU A 150 -6.13 9.03 0.89
N THR A 151 -5.07 8.33 0.48
CA THR A 151 -3.75 8.42 1.10
C THR A 151 -2.81 9.21 0.20
N GLY A 152 -2.28 10.31 0.72
CA GLY A 152 -1.21 11.07 0.07
C GLY A 152 0.16 10.52 0.45
N ARG A 153 0.95 10.10 -0.55
CA ARG A 153 2.23 9.43 -0.36
C ARG A 153 3.36 10.28 -0.92
N CYS A 154 4.40 10.51 -0.10
CA CYS A 154 5.62 11.23 -0.47
C CYS A 154 6.80 10.28 -0.55
N GLU A 155 7.42 10.18 -1.73
CA GLU A 155 8.47 9.22 -2.06
C GLU A 155 9.90 9.71 -1.72
N ALA A 156 10.07 10.80 -1.00
CA ALA A 156 11.36 11.46 -0.80
C ALA A 156 12.50 10.52 -0.40
N TRP A 157 12.28 9.58 0.56
CA TRP A 157 13.30 8.60 0.93
C TRP A 157 13.62 7.61 -0.18
N LEU A 158 12.60 7.13 -0.89
CA LEU A 158 12.77 6.08 -1.89
C LEU A 158 13.42 6.58 -3.18
N VAL A 159 13.28 7.86 -3.47
CA VAL A 159 13.95 8.49 -4.63
C VAL A 159 15.34 9.05 -4.28
N GLY A 160 15.76 8.97 -3.01
CA GLY A 160 17.07 9.45 -2.58
C GLY A 160 17.17 10.98 -2.48
N ASP A 161 16.10 11.64 -2.06
CA ASP A 161 16.12 13.09 -1.79
C ASP A 161 17.21 13.41 -0.75
N PRO A 162 18.02 14.47 -0.93
CA PRO A 162 19.10 14.81 0.00
C PRO A 162 18.62 15.26 1.38
N ASP A 163 17.39 15.76 1.52
CA ASP A 163 16.75 16.10 2.79
C ASP A 163 15.31 15.56 2.84
N PRO A 164 15.17 14.22 2.89
CA PRO A 164 13.88 13.58 2.70
C PRO A 164 12.87 13.93 3.80
N LEU A 165 13.33 14.19 5.02
CA LEU A 165 12.44 14.60 6.11
C LEU A 165 11.83 15.97 5.86
N HIS A 166 12.65 16.97 5.50
CA HIS A 166 12.13 18.30 5.20
C HIS A 166 11.14 18.26 4.02
N THR A 167 11.53 17.59 2.95
CA THR A 167 10.68 17.39 1.77
C THR A 167 9.35 16.72 2.13
N ALA A 168 9.39 15.67 2.95
CA ALA A 168 8.18 14.98 3.37
C ALA A 168 7.27 15.86 4.25
N LEU A 169 7.81 16.58 5.24
CA LEU A 169 7.01 17.44 6.10
C LEU A 169 6.27 18.53 5.30
N ASP A 170 6.97 19.13 4.35
CA ASP A 170 6.41 20.16 3.47
C ASP A 170 5.33 19.61 2.52
N ARG A 171 5.60 18.46 1.88
CA ARG A 171 4.69 17.84 0.92
C ARG A 171 3.47 17.20 1.59
N LEU A 172 3.65 16.47 2.69
CA LEU A 172 2.54 15.84 3.40
C LEU A 172 1.58 16.88 3.97
N THR A 173 2.07 18.05 4.40
CA THR A 173 1.22 19.19 4.78
C THR A 173 0.37 19.64 3.58
N ALA A 174 0.98 19.84 2.42
CA ALA A 174 0.27 20.23 1.22
C ALA A 174 -0.76 19.16 0.76
N TYR A 175 -0.45 17.86 0.94
CA TYR A 175 -1.40 16.78 0.61
C TYR A 175 -2.56 16.71 1.61
N ALA A 176 -2.31 16.98 2.89
CA ALA A 176 -3.37 17.09 3.88
C ALA A 176 -4.35 18.22 3.55
N GLU A 177 -3.83 19.39 3.15
CA GLU A 177 -4.61 20.54 2.67
C GLU A 177 -5.33 20.27 1.35
N ALA A 178 -4.73 19.46 0.48
CA ALA A 178 -5.31 19.03 -0.79
C ALA A 178 -6.42 17.95 -0.63
N GLY A 179 -6.68 17.50 0.60
CA GLY A 179 -7.79 16.60 0.91
C GLY A 179 -7.41 15.14 1.13
N ALA A 180 -6.13 14.81 1.28
CA ALA A 180 -5.73 13.48 1.72
C ALA A 180 -6.29 13.18 3.12
N ASP A 181 -6.85 11.98 3.29
CA ASP A 181 -7.39 11.50 4.57
C ASP A 181 -6.28 10.90 5.45
N CYS A 182 -5.26 10.28 4.85
CA CYS A 182 -4.13 9.65 5.51
C CYS A 182 -2.84 10.07 4.80
N LEU A 183 -1.74 10.21 5.55
CA LEU A 183 -0.45 10.64 5.02
C LEU A 183 0.57 9.50 5.13
N TYR A 184 1.50 9.44 4.16
CA TYR A 184 2.42 8.33 4.06
C TYR A 184 3.76 8.77 3.47
N ALA A 185 4.85 8.46 4.17
CA ALA A 185 6.22 8.67 3.69
C ALA A 185 7.02 7.36 3.85
N PRO A 186 6.98 6.46 2.84
CA PRO A 186 7.75 5.23 2.88
C PRO A 186 9.25 5.52 2.91
N GLY A 187 10.01 4.68 3.62
CA GLY A 187 11.44 4.87 3.79
C GLY A 187 11.83 5.52 5.12
N ALA A 188 10.97 6.33 5.72
CA ALA A 188 11.21 6.83 7.07
C ALA A 188 11.36 5.65 8.05
N SER A 189 12.49 5.59 8.77
CA SER A 189 12.85 4.49 9.66
C SER A 189 13.34 4.94 11.04
N ASP A 190 13.74 6.19 11.18
CA ASP A 190 14.09 6.78 12.47
C ASP A 190 12.83 7.17 13.24
N LEU A 191 12.75 6.77 14.53
CA LEU A 191 11.56 7.01 15.36
C LEU A 191 11.30 8.50 15.60
N ASN A 192 12.35 9.36 15.64
CA ASN A 192 12.18 10.80 15.81
C ASN A 192 11.64 11.44 14.52
N GLU A 193 12.08 10.99 13.35
CA GLU A 193 11.55 11.44 12.07
C GLU A 193 10.07 11.05 11.93
N ILE A 194 9.72 9.81 12.26
CA ILE A 194 8.32 9.33 12.27
C ILE A 194 7.48 10.17 13.24
N ALA A 195 7.98 10.45 14.45
CA ALA A 195 7.26 11.28 15.43
C ALA A 195 7.04 12.71 14.88
N ARG A 196 8.02 13.30 14.23
CA ARG A 196 7.90 14.63 13.60
C ARG A 196 6.86 14.62 12.46
N ILE A 197 6.82 13.57 11.63
CA ILE A 197 5.80 13.43 10.60
C ILE A 197 4.41 13.39 11.24
N VAL A 198 4.21 12.53 12.26
CA VAL A 198 2.93 12.41 12.97
C VAL A 198 2.51 13.76 13.55
N GLN A 199 3.40 14.46 14.24
CA GLN A 199 3.11 15.76 14.85
C GLN A 199 2.75 16.84 13.83
N THR A 200 3.45 16.86 12.69
CA THR A 200 3.27 17.89 11.65
C THR A 200 1.90 17.78 10.97
N VAL A 201 1.42 16.57 10.71
CA VAL A 201 0.18 16.37 9.95
C VAL A 201 -1.05 16.15 10.83
N MET A 202 -0.90 16.18 12.15
CA MET A 202 -2.04 16.07 13.07
C MET A 202 -3.16 17.04 12.71
N PRO A 203 -4.43 16.64 12.77
CA PRO A 203 -4.96 15.37 13.29
C PRO A 203 -5.07 14.23 12.25
N LYS A 204 -4.45 14.39 11.06
CA LYS A 204 -4.50 13.36 10.03
C LYS A 204 -3.74 12.10 10.46
N PRO A 205 -4.27 10.90 10.20
CA PRO A 205 -3.58 9.64 10.47
C PRO A 205 -2.35 9.48 9.56
N VAL A 206 -1.32 8.83 10.10
CA VAL A 206 -0.09 8.49 9.36
C VAL A 206 0.01 6.99 9.17
N ASN A 207 0.37 6.58 7.95
CA ASN A 207 0.83 5.23 7.63
C ASN A 207 2.35 5.17 7.69
N VAL A 208 2.88 4.11 8.29
CA VAL A 208 4.32 3.78 8.25
C VAL A 208 4.51 2.45 7.52
N LEU A 209 5.48 2.41 6.61
CA LEU A 209 5.91 1.17 5.97
C LEU A 209 6.91 0.46 6.88
N VAL A 210 6.64 -0.81 7.21
CA VAL A 210 7.61 -1.70 7.84
C VAL A 210 7.95 -2.82 6.87
N SER A 211 9.23 -2.92 6.51
CA SER A 211 9.74 -3.92 5.57
C SER A 211 11.15 -4.36 5.98
N GLY A 212 11.85 -5.10 5.13
CA GLY A 212 13.15 -5.67 5.48
C GLY A 212 14.22 -4.67 5.92
N PHE A 213 14.20 -3.43 5.43
CA PHE A 213 15.21 -2.41 5.76
C PHE A 213 14.99 -1.75 7.14
N ASN A 214 13.76 -1.80 7.68
CA ASN A 214 13.43 -1.19 8.97
C ASN A 214 12.72 -2.17 9.93
N HIS A 215 13.11 -3.43 9.87
CA HIS A 215 12.55 -4.54 10.66
C HIS A 215 12.68 -4.35 12.18
N HIS A 216 13.49 -3.41 12.65
CA HIS A 216 13.61 -3.03 14.06
C HIS A 216 12.40 -2.26 14.59
N LEU A 217 11.56 -1.69 13.72
CA LEU A 217 10.34 -1.02 14.12
C LEU A 217 9.31 -2.05 14.62
N THR A 218 8.65 -1.71 15.72
CA THR A 218 7.63 -2.57 16.33
C THR A 218 6.26 -1.93 16.30
N PHE A 219 5.22 -2.75 16.27
CA PHE A 219 3.83 -2.28 16.35
C PHE A 219 3.61 -1.36 17.57
N ALA A 220 4.05 -1.78 18.76
CA ALA A 220 3.87 -1.02 19.99
C ALA A 220 4.63 0.32 19.95
N GLY A 221 5.87 0.32 19.44
CA GLY A 221 6.67 1.54 19.30
C GLY A 221 5.99 2.55 18.38
N LEU A 222 5.52 2.12 17.22
CA LEU A 222 4.84 2.98 16.26
C LEU A 222 3.48 3.48 16.80
N ALA A 223 2.70 2.61 17.45
CA ALA A 223 1.43 3.00 18.05
C ALA A 223 1.63 4.07 19.15
N ASN A 224 2.67 3.95 19.96
CA ASN A 224 3.00 4.94 21.00
C ASN A 224 3.41 6.32 20.42
N LEU A 225 3.95 6.37 19.22
CA LEU A 225 4.24 7.61 18.49
C LEU A 225 2.98 8.25 17.86
N GLY A 226 1.82 7.59 17.91
CA GLY A 226 0.59 8.08 17.32
C GLY A 226 0.37 7.64 15.87
N VAL A 227 1.18 6.73 15.35
CA VAL A 227 0.94 6.09 14.05
C VAL A 227 -0.39 5.33 14.10
N ARG A 228 -1.21 5.46 13.06
CA ARG A 228 -2.53 4.83 12.98
C ARG A 228 -2.55 3.59 12.10
N ARG A 229 -1.68 3.52 11.11
CA ARG A 229 -1.64 2.45 10.12
C ARG A 229 -0.20 2.00 9.87
N ILE A 230 0.01 0.70 9.79
CA ILE A 230 1.29 0.11 9.45
C ILE A 230 1.06 -0.81 8.25
N SER A 231 1.69 -0.50 7.12
CA SER A 231 1.69 -1.37 5.93
C SER A 231 3.02 -2.12 5.82
N VAL A 232 3.03 -3.21 5.05
CA VAL A 232 4.25 -4.00 4.83
C VAL A 232 4.73 -3.95 3.37
N GLY A 233 3.99 -3.28 2.49
CA GLY A 233 4.34 -3.11 1.08
C GLY A 233 4.61 -4.46 0.40
N SER A 234 5.68 -4.55 -0.37
CA SER A 234 6.10 -5.81 -1.00
C SER A 234 6.76 -6.81 -0.03
N GLY A 235 6.86 -6.50 1.28
CA GLY A 235 7.62 -7.30 2.25
C GLY A 235 7.21 -8.78 2.31
N LEU A 236 5.90 -9.09 2.29
CA LEU A 236 5.42 -10.47 2.29
C LEU A 236 5.73 -11.19 0.96
N ALA A 237 5.57 -10.51 -0.17
CA ALA A 237 5.94 -11.05 -1.48
C ALA A 237 7.45 -11.31 -1.56
N LEU A 238 8.28 -10.38 -1.07
CA LEU A 238 9.73 -10.54 -1.02
C LEU A 238 10.16 -11.68 -0.08
N ALA A 239 9.45 -11.89 1.03
CA ALA A 239 9.70 -13.04 1.90
C ALA A 239 9.44 -14.37 1.17
N ALA A 240 8.34 -14.48 0.40
CA ALA A 240 8.05 -15.63 -0.43
C ALA A 240 9.10 -15.82 -1.55
N TRP A 241 9.45 -14.75 -2.27
CA TRP A 241 10.51 -14.77 -3.26
C TRP A 241 11.86 -15.18 -2.67
N GLY A 242 12.20 -14.70 -1.48
CA GLY A 242 13.44 -15.08 -0.79
C GLY A 242 13.50 -16.57 -0.49
N GLY A 243 12.40 -17.18 -0.06
CA GLY A 243 12.29 -18.63 0.12
C GLY A 243 12.48 -19.38 -1.20
N PHE A 244 11.74 -18.98 -2.22
CA PHE A 244 11.82 -19.57 -3.55
C PHE A 244 13.23 -19.50 -4.15
N LEU A 245 13.86 -18.31 -4.13
CA LEU A 245 15.20 -18.11 -4.71
C LEU A 245 16.26 -18.97 -4.02
N ARG A 246 16.24 -19.06 -2.68
CA ARG A 246 17.19 -19.92 -1.94
C ARG A 246 17.02 -21.39 -2.29
N ALA A 247 15.78 -21.89 -2.33
CA ALA A 247 15.54 -23.29 -2.67
C ALA A 247 15.91 -23.61 -4.13
N ALA A 248 15.58 -22.73 -5.07
CA ALA A 248 15.95 -22.89 -6.47
C ALA A 248 17.48 -22.87 -6.67
N GLN A 249 18.18 -21.99 -5.95
CA GLN A 249 19.65 -21.91 -5.98
C GLN A 249 20.31 -23.19 -5.43
N GLU A 250 19.80 -23.73 -4.32
CA GLU A 250 20.27 -25.00 -3.75
C GLU A 250 20.16 -26.14 -4.77
N ILE A 251 18.98 -26.29 -5.36
CA ILE A 251 18.71 -27.32 -6.36
C ILE A 251 19.68 -27.20 -7.55
N GLN A 252 19.83 -25.97 -8.06
CA GLN A 252 20.67 -25.72 -9.24
C GLN A 252 22.17 -25.95 -8.97
N THR A 253 22.65 -25.54 -7.78
CA THR A 253 24.08 -25.53 -7.47
C THR A 253 24.55 -26.84 -6.86
N ASN A 254 23.77 -27.43 -5.96
CA ASN A 254 24.17 -28.57 -5.14
C ASN A 254 23.48 -29.87 -5.55
N GLY A 255 22.33 -29.79 -6.24
CA GLY A 255 21.49 -30.97 -6.52
C GLY A 255 20.84 -31.54 -5.26
N THR A 256 20.75 -30.75 -4.18
CA THR A 256 20.07 -31.11 -2.91
C THR A 256 18.73 -30.42 -2.78
N PHE A 257 17.90 -30.86 -1.82
CA PHE A 257 16.51 -30.43 -1.66
C PHE A 257 16.18 -30.08 -0.19
N ASP A 258 17.18 -29.79 0.62
CA ASP A 258 17.05 -29.64 2.07
C ASP A 258 16.18 -28.43 2.44
N LEU A 259 16.26 -27.35 1.66
CA LEU A 259 15.47 -26.14 1.86
C LEU A 259 13.97 -26.33 1.56
N LEU A 260 13.56 -27.42 0.90
CA LEU A 260 12.16 -27.74 0.72
C LEU A 260 11.53 -28.38 1.97
N ALA A 261 12.31 -28.84 2.93
CA ALA A 261 11.79 -29.51 4.13
C ALA A 261 10.97 -28.59 5.07
N ASN A 262 11.21 -27.29 5.03
CA ASN A 262 10.56 -26.30 5.91
C ASN A 262 9.52 -25.43 5.16
N ASN A 263 8.92 -25.95 4.12
CA ASN A 263 7.91 -25.25 3.35
C ASN A 263 6.50 -25.34 3.99
N ALA A 264 5.58 -24.54 3.51
CA ALA A 264 4.18 -24.66 3.86
C ALA A 264 3.64 -26.06 3.46
N SER A 265 2.86 -26.67 4.34
CA SER A 265 2.25 -27.97 4.09
C SER A 265 1.13 -27.86 3.04
N SER A 266 1.16 -28.73 2.03
CA SER A 266 0.04 -28.86 1.07
C SER A 266 -1.27 -29.23 1.75
N ALA A 267 -1.23 -30.01 2.84
CA ALA A 267 -2.42 -30.36 3.59
C ALA A 267 -3.05 -29.13 4.26
N ASP A 268 -2.23 -28.29 4.89
CA ASP A 268 -2.70 -27.06 5.56
C ASP A 268 -3.27 -26.04 4.57
N LEU A 269 -2.61 -25.87 3.42
CA LEU A 269 -3.11 -24.99 2.36
C LEU A 269 -4.41 -25.51 1.74
N ASN A 270 -4.53 -26.83 1.51
CA ASN A 270 -5.77 -27.43 1.03
C ASN A 270 -6.90 -27.27 2.05
N GLU A 271 -6.64 -27.45 3.34
CA GLU A 271 -7.66 -27.23 4.38
C GLU A 271 -8.07 -25.75 4.44
N LEU A 272 -7.08 -24.85 4.41
CA LEU A 272 -7.33 -23.42 4.35
C LEU A 272 -8.29 -23.06 3.19
N PHE A 273 -8.06 -23.54 1.98
CA PHE A 273 -8.84 -23.12 0.81
C PHE A 273 -10.13 -23.93 0.56
N ARG A 274 -10.36 -25.08 1.22
CA ARG A 274 -11.64 -25.80 1.15
C ARG A 274 -12.79 -25.09 1.86
N GLN A 275 -12.49 -24.24 2.83
CA GLN A 275 -13.50 -23.53 3.62
C GLN A 275 -13.97 -22.22 2.95
N THR A 276 -13.63 -22.01 1.68
CA THR A 276 -13.94 -20.79 0.92
C THR A 276 -15.33 -20.82 0.31
#